data_1acfe15c17377c98d3542c92666b4b72
#
_entry.id   1acfe15c17377c98d3542c92666b4b72
#
_cell.length_a   1.000
_cell.length_b   1.000
_cell.length_c   1.000
_cell.angle_alpha   90.00
_cell.angle_beta   90.00
_cell.angle_gamma   90.00
#
_symmetry.space_group_name_H-M   'P 1'
#
loop_
_entity.id
_entity.type
_entity.pdbx_description
1 polymer ?
#
loop_
_entity_poly.entity_id
_entity_poly.type
_entity_poly.pdbx_seq_one_letter_code
_entity_poly.pdbx_strand_id
1 'polypeptide(L)'
;MGYRTVAVKGEGTEYPDLKGKVIRQVRFVNDSNYSALNLEFEDNTLASFRLSATISLSRPPEIARLKSGNLVSWKTLRTRPATLRIRDKKS
;
A
#
# COMPACT_ATOMS: atom_id res chain seq x y z
N MET A 1 1.40 -26.74 -7.07
CA MET A 1 0.89 -26.39 -6.96
C MET A 1 0.73 -25.41 -7.10
N GLY A 2 0.63 -24.97 -7.25
CA GLY A 2 0.51 -24.00 -7.64
C GLY A 2 0.07 -22.88 -6.97
N TYR A 3 -0.90 -22.29 -7.14
CA TYR A 3 -1.28 -21.14 -6.47
C TYR A 3 -2.52 -21.41 -5.77
N ARG A 4 -2.84 -20.60 -4.83
CA ARG A 4 -4.04 -20.77 -4.17
C ARG A 4 -4.93 -19.63 -4.45
N THR A 5 -6.18 -19.86 -4.55
CA THR A 5 -7.16 -18.84 -4.75
C THR A 5 -7.61 -18.34 -3.41
N VAL A 6 -7.58 -17.05 -3.24
CA VAL A 6 -8.03 -16.47 -2.00
C VAL A 6 -9.34 -15.80 -2.27
N ALA A 7 -10.36 -16.28 -1.66
CA ALA A 7 -11.66 -15.69 -1.82
C ALA A 7 -11.86 -14.68 -0.72
N VAL A 8 -12.09 -13.46 -1.10
CA VAL A 8 -12.33 -12.43 -0.13
C VAL A 8 -13.81 -12.33 0.06
N LYS A 9 -14.26 -12.66 1.30
CA LYS A 9 -15.56 -12.62 1.52
C LYS A 9 -15.90 -11.28 1.88
N GLY A 10 -16.34 -10.41 1.57
CA GLY A 10 -16.60 -9.06 1.89
C GLY A 10 -16.58 -8.26 0.64
N GLU A 11 -16.81 -7.02 0.73
CA GLU A 11 -16.86 -6.18 -0.41
C GLU A 11 -15.54 -5.50 -0.63
N GLY A 12 -15.08 -5.46 -1.84
CA GLY A 12 -13.91 -4.70 -2.16
C GLY A 12 -14.30 -3.31 -2.61
N THR A 13 -13.35 -2.42 -2.56
CA THR A 13 -13.55 -1.07 -3.04
C THR A 13 -12.46 -0.77 -4.05
N GLU A 14 -12.84 -0.18 -5.15
CA GLU A 14 -11.89 0.19 -6.17
C GLU A 14 -11.79 1.70 -6.26
N TYR A 15 -10.66 2.19 -6.68
CA TYR A 15 -10.41 3.61 -6.77
C TYR A 15 -9.99 3.95 -8.21
N PRO A 16 -10.97 4.17 -9.06
CA PRO A 16 -10.67 4.37 -10.49
C PRO A 16 -9.75 5.55 -10.77
N ASP A 17 -9.76 6.55 -9.90
CA ASP A 17 -8.89 7.69 -10.14
C ASP A 17 -7.41 7.32 -10.09
N LEU A 18 -7.08 6.18 -9.55
CA LEU A 18 -5.69 5.77 -9.45
C LEU A 18 -5.27 4.87 -10.60
N LYS A 19 -6.21 4.52 -11.46
CA LYS A 19 -5.89 3.61 -12.53
C LYS A 19 -4.87 4.22 -13.46
N GLY A 20 -3.86 3.48 -13.80
CA GLY A 20 -2.84 3.96 -14.74
C GLY A 20 -1.78 4.83 -14.15
N LYS A 21 -1.88 5.20 -12.88
CA LYS A 21 -0.85 6.02 -12.29
C LYS A 21 0.37 5.18 -11.96
N VAL A 22 1.53 5.78 -12.06
CA VAL A 22 2.79 5.09 -11.80
C VAL A 22 3.25 5.46 -10.40
N ILE A 23 3.45 4.48 -9.57
CA ILE A 23 3.84 4.70 -8.19
C ILE A 23 5.32 5.00 -8.13
N ARG A 24 5.66 6.11 -7.46
CA ARG A 24 7.04 6.46 -7.25
C ARG A 24 7.50 6.01 -5.86
N GLN A 25 6.62 6.03 -4.90
CA GLN A 25 7.01 5.70 -3.54
C GLN A 25 5.80 5.26 -2.73
N VAL A 26 6.02 4.31 -1.84
CA VAL A 26 4.96 3.83 -0.95
C VAL A 26 5.47 3.95 0.46
N ARG A 27 4.68 4.53 1.35
CA ARG A 27 5.05 4.63 2.75
C ARG A 27 3.90 4.22 3.62
N PHE A 28 4.20 3.46 4.64
CA PHE A 28 3.21 3.10 5.63
C PHE A 28 3.59 3.81 6.91
N VAL A 29 2.75 4.70 7.36
CA VAL A 29 3.00 5.48 8.55
C VAL A 29 2.17 4.91 9.67
N ASN A 30 2.80 4.60 10.77
CA ASN A 30 2.09 4.03 11.90
C ASN A 30 2.50 4.80 13.14
N ASP A 31 1.63 5.66 13.59
CA ASP A 31 1.88 6.48 14.73
C ASP A 31 0.97 6.01 15.85
N SER A 32 1.20 6.47 17.05
CA SER A 32 0.38 6.04 18.18
C SER A 32 -1.08 6.43 18.02
N ASN A 33 -1.35 7.44 17.24
CA ASN A 33 -2.71 7.91 17.09
C ASN A 33 -3.36 7.61 15.76
N TYR A 34 -2.61 7.19 14.79
CA TYR A 34 -3.22 6.87 13.51
C TYR A 34 -2.24 6.13 12.61
N SER A 35 -2.78 5.54 11.59
CA SER A 35 -1.98 4.90 10.58
C SER A 35 -2.42 5.39 9.22
N ALA A 36 -1.51 5.37 8.29
CA ALA A 36 -1.82 5.79 6.94
C ALA A 36 -0.95 5.05 5.94
N LEU A 37 -1.54 4.74 4.81
CA LEU A 37 -0.79 4.18 3.70
C LEU A 37 -0.76 5.25 2.62
N ASN A 38 0.42 5.69 2.26
CA ASN A 38 0.60 6.76 1.29
C ASN A 38 1.23 6.25 0.02
N LEU A 39 0.61 6.54 -1.09
CA LEU A 39 1.14 6.18 -2.40
C LEU A 39 1.45 7.47 -3.13
N GLU A 40 2.70 7.66 -3.46
CA GLU A 40 3.12 8.86 -4.17
C GLU A 40 3.34 8.50 -5.63
N PHE A 41 2.81 9.28 -6.53
CA PHE A 41 2.84 8.95 -7.95
C PHE A 41 3.77 9.86 -8.73
N GLU A 42 4.16 9.41 -9.89
CA GLU A 42 5.09 10.17 -10.70
C GLU A 42 4.50 11.46 -11.25
N ASP A 43 3.20 11.59 -11.23
CA ASP A 43 2.58 12.81 -11.70
C ASP A 43 2.46 13.83 -10.58
N ASN A 44 3.17 13.63 -9.48
CA ASN A 44 3.19 14.54 -8.34
C ASN A 44 1.87 14.60 -7.59
N THR A 45 1.12 13.53 -7.63
CA THR A 45 -0.06 13.41 -6.80
C THR A 45 0.18 12.33 -5.75
N LEU A 46 -0.63 12.31 -4.74
CA LEU A 46 -0.48 11.40 -3.64
C LEU A 46 -1.83 10.88 -3.20
N ALA A 47 -1.95 9.59 -3.05
CA ALA A 47 -3.15 9.01 -2.47
C ALA A 47 -2.83 8.62 -1.05
N SER A 48 -3.68 8.99 -0.12
CA SER A 48 -3.45 8.70 1.28
C SER A 48 -4.65 7.96 1.84
N PHE A 49 -4.41 6.77 2.35
CA PHE A 49 -5.44 5.98 2.97
C PHE A 49 -5.26 6.06 4.46
N ARG A 50 -6.11 6.82 5.11
CA ARG A 50 -6.00 7.00 6.53
C ARG A 50 -6.86 6.00 7.24
N LEU A 51 -6.30 5.39 8.25
CA LEU A 51 -6.99 4.36 8.98
C LEU A 51 -7.47 4.94 10.30
N SER A 52 -8.61 4.49 10.75
CA SER A 52 -9.24 5.10 11.92
C SER A 52 -8.60 4.65 13.22
N ALA A 53 -7.72 3.70 13.19
CA ALA A 53 -7.06 3.23 14.39
C ALA A 53 -5.65 2.82 14.05
N THR A 54 -4.81 2.75 15.07
CA THR A 54 -3.47 2.28 14.88
C THR A 54 -3.52 0.79 14.61
N ILE A 55 -2.90 0.35 13.55
CA ILE A 55 -2.84 -1.06 13.23
C ILE A 55 -1.42 -1.41 12.86
N SER A 56 -1.12 -2.69 12.91
CA SER A 56 0.16 -3.15 12.45
C SER A 56 -0.06 -4.29 11.50
N LEU A 57 0.91 -4.53 10.66
CA LEU A 57 0.82 -5.60 9.71
C LEU A 57 1.03 -6.92 10.43
N SER A 58 0.21 -7.90 10.12
CA SER A 58 0.33 -9.17 10.78
C SER A 58 1.54 -9.94 10.27
N ARG A 59 2.05 -9.56 9.12
CA ARG A 59 3.25 -10.17 8.58
C ARG A 59 3.83 -9.21 7.57
N PRO A 60 5.09 -9.39 7.20
CA PRO A 60 5.70 -8.47 6.24
C PRO A 60 4.97 -8.46 4.91
N PRO A 61 4.92 -7.34 4.25
CA PRO A 61 4.26 -7.27 2.96
C PRO A 61 5.00 -8.09 1.92
N GLU A 62 4.27 -8.50 0.93
CA GLU A 62 4.82 -9.33 -0.12
C GLU A 62 4.49 -8.77 -1.47
N ILE A 63 5.33 -9.07 -2.42
CA ILE A 63 5.04 -8.72 -3.78
C ILE A 63 4.82 -10.04 -4.52
N ALA A 64 3.79 -10.07 -5.33
CA ALA A 64 3.43 -11.27 -6.04
C ALA A 64 3.48 -11.01 -7.52
N ARG A 65 3.78 -12.04 -8.28
CA ARG A 65 3.76 -11.95 -9.71
C ARG A 65 2.46 -12.50 -10.21
N LEU A 66 1.84 -11.80 -11.14
CA LEU A 66 0.61 -12.26 -11.73
C LEU A 66 0.85 -12.77 -13.13
N LYS A 67 0.16 -13.82 -13.47
CA LYS A 67 0.18 -14.32 -14.82
C LYS A 67 -1.24 -14.66 -15.20
N SER A 68 -1.78 -13.98 -16.16
CA SER A 68 -3.17 -14.15 -16.59
C SER A 68 -4.12 -13.99 -15.41
N GLY A 69 -3.81 -13.04 -14.54
CA GLY A 69 -4.67 -12.77 -13.38
C GLY A 69 -4.47 -13.71 -12.22
N ASN A 70 -3.59 -14.69 -12.32
CA ASN A 70 -3.37 -15.62 -11.24
C ASN A 70 -2.05 -15.35 -10.56
N LEU A 71 -2.01 -15.53 -9.25
CA LEU A 71 -0.81 -15.32 -8.48
C LEU A 71 0.09 -16.52 -8.67
N VAL A 72 1.29 -16.31 -9.16
CA VAL A 72 2.19 -17.42 -9.45
C VAL A 72 3.44 -17.43 -8.59
N SER A 73 3.79 -16.36 -7.94
CA SER A 73 4.93 -16.37 -7.04
C SER A 73 4.85 -15.17 -6.14
N TRP A 74 5.52 -15.26 -5.01
CA TRP A 74 5.52 -14.18 -4.04
C TRP A 74 6.88 -14.03 -3.47
N LYS A 75 7.18 -12.89 -2.96
CA LYS A 75 8.39 -12.71 -2.25
C LYS A 75 8.19 -11.57 -1.27
N THR A 76 8.82 -11.66 -0.13
CA THR A 76 8.70 -10.63 0.89
C THR A 76 9.41 -9.36 0.45
N LEU A 77 8.76 -8.24 0.68
CA LEU A 77 9.34 -6.97 0.33
C LEU A 77 10.41 -6.59 1.33
N ARG A 78 11.48 -5.95 0.84
CA ARG A 78 12.47 -5.40 1.71
C ARG A 78 11.92 -4.13 2.26
N THR A 79 12.33 -3.77 3.45
CA THR A 79 11.87 -2.54 4.07
C THR A 79 13.05 -1.76 4.56
N ARG A 80 12.86 -0.51 4.77
CA ARG A 80 13.84 0.33 5.42
C ARG A 80 13.11 1.44 6.15
N PRO A 81 13.67 1.95 7.22
CA PRO A 81 13.01 3.03 7.93
C PRO A 81 12.88 4.26 7.05
N ALA A 82 11.85 5.01 7.27
CA ALA A 82 11.63 6.23 6.53
C ALA A 82 11.51 7.38 7.51
N THR A 83 12.14 8.48 7.18
CA THR A 83 11.98 9.68 7.96
C THR A 83 10.94 10.52 7.28
N LEU A 84 9.86 10.79 8.00
CA LEU A 84 8.86 11.62 7.45
C LEU A 84 9.10 13.03 7.81
N ARG A 85 9.26 13.93 6.85
CA ARG A 85 9.42 15.29 7.10
C ARG A 85 8.11 15.90 6.84
N ILE A 86 7.38 16.34 7.80
CA ILE A 86 6.15 17.03 7.64
C ILE A 86 6.41 18.48 7.56
N ARG A 87 6.29 19.12 6.41
CA ARG A 87 6.55 20.45 6.24
C ARG A 87 5.34 21.16 6.58
N ASP A 88 5.31 21.89 7.53
CA ASP A 88 4.24 22.63 7.93
C ASP A 88 3.99 23.72 7.04
N LYS A 89 3.08 23.76 6.30
CA LYS A 89 2.92 24.60 5.41
C LYS A 89 2.38 25.71 5.79
N LYS A 90 2.51 26.46 6.31
CA LYS A 90 2.07 27.46 6.68
C LYS A 90 1.72 28.08 5.73
N SER A 91 1.45 28.08 5.16
CA SER A 91 1.18 28.66 4.26
C SER A 91 0.48 28.87 3.90
#